data_305594f920e3def457594874ff8d4834
#
_entry.id   305594f920e3def457594874ff8d4834
#
_cell.length_a   1.000
_cell.length_b   1.000
_cell.length_c   1.000
_cell.angle_alpha   90.00
_cell.angle_beta   90.00
_cell.angle_gamma   90.00
#
_symmetry.space_group_name_H-M   'P 1'
#
loop_
_entity.id
_entity.type
_entity.pdbx_description
1 polymer ?
#
loop_
_entity_poly.entity_id
_entity_poly.type
_entity_poly.pdbx_seq_one_letter_code
_entity_poly.pdbx_strand_id
1 'polypeptide(L)'
;MEKLRLCLIFMLLFITSFSSVAHAIETRATHAILIDYETGLVLFEQNPDTLMSPASMSKLMTVLMVLEALDDGRISMSDKFFVSDDAWRRGGSKSGSSTMFLNARSRVSVENLLRGVIIQSGNDACIALAEGLGGSELGFAEMMTERARDLGMENSTFMNSTGWPDVDHKTTARDLAYLTKHLIKHHTSSYGMFAERSFTWNGITQQNRNPLLYANMGADGLKTGHTQESGYGLVASAEQNGRRLILVINGLQSKKERASEARKLMNWGFRAFTNETLATPDNVLVRAPVWQGEFAWVGLAPSKAFRVVLPRTGLRKMVVTASYDKPVLAPITKGVPVGKLRVTLPGLETQEIDLVTTANIEREGMLARALSAISYVIFGE
;
A
#
# COMPACT_ATOMS: atom_id res chain seq x y z
N MET A 1 -46.41 25.89 -66.21
CA MET A 1 -46.06 24.53 -65.80
C MET A 1 -44.72 24.59 -65.12
N GLU A 2 -44.71 25.00 -63.84
CA GLU A 2 -43.53 25.22 -63.08
C GLU A 2 -43.29 24.01 -62.15
N LYS A 3 -42.10 23.49 -62.24
CA LYS A 3 -41.64 22.36 -61.41
C LYS A 3 -41.14 22.88 -60.05
N LEU A 4 -41.94 22.59 -59.00
CA LEU A 4 -41.60 22.92 -57.64
C LEU A 4 -40.48 21.91 -57.16
N ARG A 5 -39.28 22.40 -57.03
CA ARG A 5 -38.15 21.63 -56.43
C ARG A 5 -38.19 21.79 -54.91
N LEU A 6 -38.55 20.70 -54.22
CA LEU A 6 -38.52 20.62 -52.80
C LEU A 6 -37.06 20.31 -52.36
N CYS A 7 -36.33 21.30 -51.77
CA CYS A 7 -35.06 21.10 -51.16
C CYS A 7 -35.25 20.56 -49.73
N LEU A 8 -34.96 19.29 -49.51
CA LEU A 8 -34.84 18.70 -48.19
C LEU A 8 -33.48 19.12 -47.60
N ILE A 9 -33.48 20.01 -46.63
CA ILE A 9 -32.30 20.34 -45.81
C ILE A 9 -32.19 19.28 -44.73
N PHE A 10 -31.25 18.36 -44.87
CA PHE A 10 -30.85 17.42 -43.82
C PHE A 10 -30.01 18.20 -42.80
N MET A 11 -30.62 18.63 -41.69
CA MET A 11 -29.92 19.21 -40.55
C MET A 11 -29.25 18.07 -39.74
N LEU A 12 -27.96 17.82 -40.01
CA LEU A 12 -27.14 16.90 -39.22
C LEU A 12 -26.95 17.53 -37.84
N LEU A 13 -27.72 17.09 -36.84
CA LEU A 13 -27.41 17.37 -35.42
C LEU A 13 -26.16 16.60 -35.04
N PHE A 14 -25.02 17.28 -35.02
CA PHE A 14 -23.81 16.79 -34.38
C PHE A 14 -24.07 16.84 -32.87
N ILE A 15 -24.52 15.72 -32.27
CA ILE A 15 -24.51 15.53 -30.83
C ILE A 15 -23.06 15.35 -30.43
N THR A 16 -22.37 16.44 -30.12
CA THR A 16 -21.10 16.40 -29.41
C THR A 16 -21.39 15.84 -28.02
N SER A 17 -21.16 14.53 -27.85
CA SER A 17 -21.12 13.90 -26.56
C SER A 17 -19.96 14.56 -25.80
N PHE A 18 -20.24 15.57 -24.98
CA PHE A 18 -19.35 16.03 -23.95
C PHE A 18 -19.19 14.86 -22.98
N SER A 19 -18.23 13.98 -23.25
CA SER A 19 -17.67 13.11 -22.22
C SER A 19 -17.12 14.06 -21.16
N SER A 20 -17.84 14.22 -20.07
CA SER A 20 -17.29 14.82 -18.87
C SER A 20 -16.11 13.94 -18.47
N VAL A 21 -14.92 14.30 -18.93
CA VAL A 21 -13.67 13.81 -18.40
C VAL A 21 -13.72 14.22 -16.94
N ALA A 22 -14.01 13.28 -16.06
CA ALA A 22 -13.73 13.49 -14.65
C ALA A 22 -12.29 13.98 -14.62
N HIS A 23 -12.04 15.20 -14.15
CA HIS A 23 -10.70 15.74 -14.10
C HIS A 23 -9.88 14.78 -13.25
N ALA A 24 -9.10 13.93 -13.91
CA ALA A 24 -8.15 13.07 -13.25
C ALA A 24 -7.24 14.01 -12.45
N ILE A 25 -7.04 13.71 -11.18
CA ILE A 25 -6.11 14.51 -10.40
C ILE A 25 -4.72 14.37 -11.04
N GLU A 26 -4.04 15.48 -11.19
CA GLU A 26 -2.68 15.53 -11.72
C GLU A 26 -1.69 15.83 -10.60
N THR A 27 -0.44 15.43 -10.75
CA THR A 27 0.64 15.77 -9.85
C THR A 27 1.89 16.19 -10.60
N ARG A 28 2.70 17.04 -9.97
CA ARG A 28 4.03 17.40 -10.46
C ARG A 28 5.12 16.41 -10.04
N ALA A 29 4.79 15.43 -9.20
CA ALA A 29 5.73 14.38 -8.83
C ALA A 29 6.07 13.54 -10.06
N THR A 30 7.34 13.21 -10.26
CA THR A 30 7.76 12.31 -11.34
C THR A 30 7.26 10.89 -11.09
N HIS A 31 7.27 10.46 -9.83
CA HIS A 31 6.80 9.16 -9.37
C HIS A 31 5.78 9.38 -8.26
N ALA A 32 4.63 8.73 -8.36
CA ALA A 32 3.60 8.83 -7.33
C ALA A 32 2.75 7.57 -7.27
N ILE A 33 2.33 7.20 -6.05
CA ILE A 33 1.28 6.23 -5.81
C ILE A 33 0.49 6.61 -4.56
N LEU A 34 -0.82 6.50 -4.63
CA LEU A 34 -1.74 6.64 -3.49
C LEU A 34 -2.57 5.37 -3.38
N ILE A 35 -2.50 4.70 -2.24
CA ILE A 35 -3.25 3.46 -2.01
C ILE A 35 -4.15 3.57 -0.79
N ASP A 36 -5.26 2.86 -0.83
CA ASP A 36 -6.08 2.57 0.34
C ASP A 36 -5.38 1.46 1.15
N TYR A 37 -5.08 1.74 2.42
CA TYR A 37 -4.32 0.81 3.26
C TYR A 37 -5.03 -0.53 3.47
N GLU A 38 -6.33 -0.50 3.71
CA GLU A 38 -7.08 -1.70 4.08
C GLU A 38 -7.26 -2.64 2.88
N THR A 39 -7.73 -2.11 1.77
CA THR A 39 -8.01 -2.91 0.56
C THR A 39 -6.77 -3.14 -0.30
N GLY A 40 -5.78 -2.25 -0.23
CA GLY A 40 -4.63 -2.22 -1.12
C GLY A 40 -4.93 -1.60 -2.49
N LEU A 41 -6.18 -1.14 -2.72
CA LEU A 41 -6.57 -0.57 -4.00
C LEU A 41 -5.75 0.69 -4.31
N VAL A 42 -5.20 0.75 -5.53
CA VAL A 42 -4.53 1.94 -6.06
C VAL A 42 -5.59 2.97 -6.45
N LEU A 43 -5.54 4.15 -5.81
CA LEU A 43 -6.45 5.26 -6.07
C LEU A 43 -5.88 6.20 -7.13
N PHE A 44 -4.57 6.36 -7.14
CA PHE A 44 -3.82 7.18 -8.08
C PHE A 44 -2.43 6.61 -8.26
N GLU A 45 -1.92 6.64 -9.48
CA GLU A 45 -0.53 6.30 -9.77
C GLU A 45 0.01 7.11 -10.95
N GLN A 46 1.32 7.38 -10.90
CA GLN A 46 2.10 7.99 -11.96
C GLN A 46 3.52 7.43 -11.90
N ASN A 47 3.93 6.70 -12.94
CA ASN A 47 5.22 6.00 -13.01
C ASN A 47 5.57 5.21 -11.73
N PRO A 48 4.61 4.42 -11.16
CA PRO A 48 4.79 3.83 -9.83
C PRO A 48 5.87 2.76 -9.78
N ASP A 49 6.15 2.10 -10.92
CA ASP A 49 7.08 0.98 -11.07
C ASP A 49 8.40 1.37 -11.74
N THR A 50 8.54 2.64 -12.13
CA THR A 50 9.78 3.16 -12.68
C THR A 50 10.84 3.28 -11.58
N LEU A 51 12.04 2.75 -11.84
CA LEU A 51 13.16 2.84 -10.91
C LEU A 51 13.53 4.28 -10.60
N MET A 52 13.69 4.57 -9.33
CA MET A 52 14.08 5.90 -8.84
C MET A 52 15.09 5.79 -7.71
N SER A 53 15.90 6.84 -7.53
CA SER A 53 16.73 7.01 -6.35
C SER A 53 15.85 7.41 -5.16
N PRO A 54 15.77 6.60 -4.08
CA PRO A 54 14.88 6.86 -2.96
C PRO A 54 15.37 7.97 -2.02
N ALA A 55 16.63 8.35 -2.09
CA ALA A 55 17.25 9.20 -1.07
C ALA A 55 16.94 8.67 0.36
N SER A 56 16.75 9.57 1.34
CA SER A 56 16.46 9.16 2.73
C SER A 56 15.12 8.44 2.96
N MET A 57 14.30 8.18 1.93
CA MET A 57 13.15 7.28 2.07
C MET A 57 13.58 5.82 2.26
N SER A 58 14.79 5.44 1.82
CA SER A 58 15.45 4.15 2.11
C SER A 58 15.52 3.83 3.60
N LYS A 59 15.59 4.85 4.45
CA LYS A 59 15.66 4.69 5.90
C LYS A 59 14.44 3.97 6.50
N LEU A 60 13.34 3.89 5.75
CA LEU A 60 12.21 3.04 6.15
C LEU A 60 12.61 1.58 6.20
N MET A 61 13.45 1.13 5.27
CA MET A 61 13.99 -0.23 5.31
C MET A 61 14.98 -0.42 6.46
N THR A 62 15.84 0.56 6.71
CA THR A 62 16.74 0.55 7.89
C THR A 62 15.93 0.45 9.19
N VAL A 63 14.84 1.22 9.32
CA VAL A 63 13.95 1.14 10.49
C VAL A 63 13.28 -0.23 10.57
N LEU A 64 12.76 -0.77 9.46
CA LEU A 64 12.16 -2.11 9.44
C LEU A 64 13.11 -3.17 9.99
N MET A 65 14.34 -3.23 9.51
CA MET A 65 15.35 -4.21 9.97
C MET A 65 15.59 -4.13 11.48
N VAL A 66 15.57 -2.91 12.03
CA VAL A 66 15.71 -2.70 13.49
C VAL A 66 14.47 -3.16 14.24
N LEU A 67 13.26 -2.84 13.73
CA LEU A 67 12.00 -3.24 14.35
C LEU A 67 11.82 -4.77 14.34
N GLU A 68 12.19 -5.44 13.26
CA GLU A 68 12.19 -6.91 13.19
C GLU A 68 13.18 -7.51 14.20
N ALA A 69 14.38 -6.93 14.34
CA ALA A 69 15.34 -7.38 15.35
C ALA A 69 14.84 -7.21 16.79
N LEU A 70 14.03 -6.18 17.05
CA LEU A 70 13.36 -5.96 18.34
C LEU A 70 12.24 -7.00 18.58
N ASP A 71 11.42 -7.25 17.57
CA ASP A 71 10.31 -8.21 17.64
C ASP A 71 10.81 -9.65 17.81
N ASP A 72 11.94 -9.99 17.17
CA ASP A 72 12.64 -11.28 17.31
C ASP A 72 13.38 -11.43 18.65
N GLY A 73 13.46 -10.38 19.47
CA GLY A 73 14.18 -10.37 20.73
C GLY A 73 15.71 -10.41 20.58
N ARG A 74 16.26 -10.19 19.39
CA ARG A 74 17.71 -10.12 19.15
C ARG A 74 18.33 -8.89 19.77
N ILE A 75 17.57 -7.82 19.91
CA ILE A 75 17.94 -6.58 20.60
C ILE A 75 16.76 -6.04 21.39
N SER A 76 17.03 -5.08 22.29
CA SER A 76 16.03 -4.31 23.02
C SER A 76 16.17 -2.80 22.75
N MET A 77 15.11 -2.03 23.01
CA MET A 77 15.14 -0.56 22.88
C MET A 77 16.23 0.09 23.76
N SER A 78 16.56 -0.54 24.91
CA SER A 78 17.58 -0.04 25.85
C SER A 78 19.01 -0.44 25.49
N ASP A 79 19.20 -1.39 24.57
CA ASP A 79 20.53 -1.79 24.13
C ASP A 79 21.28 -0.61 23.52
N LYS A 80 22.58 -0.55 23.77
CA LYS A 80 23.40 0.58 23.34
C LYS A 80 24.38 0.16 22.26
N PHE A 81 24.22 0.74 21.08
CA PHE A 81 25.15 0.54 19.98
C PHE A 81 26.29 1.54 20.02
N PHE A 82 27.44 1.09 19.54
CA PHE A 82 28.66 1.90 19.49
C PHE A 82 28.61 2.84 18.28
N VAL A 83 29.00 4.08 18.48
CA VAL A 83 29.16 5.08 17.41
C VAL A 83 30.61 5.06 16.94
N SER A 84 30.86 4.43 15.80
CA SER A 84 32.19 4.34 15.21
C SER A 84 32.73 5.72 14.77
N ASP A 85 34.05 5.82 14.59
CA ASP A 85 34.67 6.99 13.98
C ASP A 85 34.17 7.19 12.53
N ASP A 86 33.77 6.10 11.84
CA ASP A 86 33.19 6.15 10.50
C ASP A 86 31.76 6.73 10.51
N ALA A 87 30.88 6.21 11.36
CA ALA A 87 29.53 6.74 11.56
C ALA A 87 29.56 8.24 11.89
N TRP A 88 30.45 8.65 12.80
CA TRP A 88 30.62 10.04 13.19
C TRP A 88 31.18 10.91 12.05
N ARG A 89 32.19 10.43 11.30
CA ARG A 89 32.84 11.21 10.24
C ARG A 89 31.95 11.33 9.00
N ARG A 90 31.37 10.21 8.53
CA ARG A 90 30.55 10.17 7.32
C ARG A 90 29.13 10.67 7.54
N GLY A 91 28.49 10.29 8.66
CA GLY A 91 27.10 10.62 8.94
C GLY A 91 26.91 11.85 9.86
N GLY A 92 27.95 12.27 10.57
CA GLY A 92 27.88 13.35 11.54
C GLY A 92 27.94 14.75 10.95
N SER A 93 28.02 15.77 11.84
CA SER A 93 27.92 17.19 11.47
C SER A 93 28.95 17.67 10.44
N LYS A 94 30.15 17.10 10.44
CA LYS A 94 31.23 17.47 9.50
C LYS A 94 30.92 17.07 8.06
N SER A 95 30.04 16.10 7.83
CA SER A 95 29.66 15.64 6.49
C SER A 95 28.75 16.63 5.74
N GLY A 96 28.16 17.61 6.42
CA GLY A 96 27.18 18.50 5.86
C GLY A 96 25.82 17.85 5.56
N SER A 97 25.68 16.55 5.87
CA SER A 97 24.46 15.79 5.64
C SER A 97 23.51 15.79 6.85
N SER A 98 22.39 15.09 6.75
CA SER A 98 21.45 14.94 7.87
C SER A 98 22.09 14.15 9.02
N THR A 99 22.06 14.70 10.22
CA THR A 99 22.71 14.08 11.41
C THR A 99 21.84 14.27 12.65
N MET A 100 21.93 13.33 13.59
CA MET A 100 21.40 13.53 14.95
C MET A 100 22.45 14.07 15.91
N PHE A 101 23.67 14.39 15.44
CA PHE A 101 24.80 14.91 16.22
C PHE A 101 25.33 13.93 17.27
N LEU A 102 25.60 12.70 16.83
CA LEU A 102 26.25 11.69 17.68
C LEU A 102 27.70 12.08 18.00
N ASN A 103 28.14 11.73 19.21
CA ASN A 103 29.55 11.83 19.60
C ASN A 103 30.28 10.57 19.16
N ALA A 104 31.47 10.73 18.55
CA ALA A 104 32.33 9.59 18.22
C ALA A 104 32.65 8.77 19.48
N ARG A 105 32.73 7.45 19.30
CA ARG A 105 33.08 6.50 20.35
C ARG A 105 32.12 6.46 21.53
N SER A 106 30.94 7.07 21.42
CA SER A 106 29.89 6.96 22.42
C SER A 106 29.05 5.69 22.21
N ARG A 107 28.19 5.39 23.19
CA ARG A 107 27.17 4.34 23.08
C ARG A 107 25.80 4.95 23.25
N VAL A 108 24.91 4.68 22.30
CA VAL A 108 23.58 5.27 22.21
C VAL A 108 22.53 4.18 22.13
N SER A 109 21.41 4.34 22.85
CA SER A 109 20.33 3.36 22.86
C SER A 109 19.67 3.24 21.49
N VAL A 110 19.21 2.02 21.16
CA VAL A 110 18.46 1.71 19.93
C VAL A 110 17.26 2.65 19.80
N GLU A 111 16.54 2.89 20.89
CA GLU A 111 15.39 3.81 20.92
C GLU A 111 15.77 5.23 20.46
N ASN A 112 16.88 5.78 20.96
CA ASN A 112 17.32 7.13 20.56
C ASN A 112 17.86 7.14 19.12
N LEU A 113 18.55 6.09 18.68
CA LEU A 113 19.01 5.96 17.30
C LEU A 113 17.82 5.91 16.33
N LEU A 114 16.77 5.14 16.65
CA LEU A 114 15.53 5.10 15.85
C LEU A 114 14.89 6.48 15.73
N ARG A 115 14.73 7.24 16.85
CA ARG A 115 14.23 8.62 16.78
C ARG A 115 15.12 9.50 15.93
N GLY A 116 16.45 9.35 16.06
CA GLY A 116 17.41 10.06 15.21
C GLY A 116 17.21 9.78 13.70
N VAL A 117 16.98 8.51 13.33
CA VAL A 117 16.71 8.11 11.94
C VAL A 117 15.37 8.65 11.44
N ILE A 118 14.30 8.48 12.21
CA ILE A 118 12.93 8.80 11.82
C ILE A 118 12.73 10.31 11.75
N ILE A 119 13.03 11.02 12.82
CA ILE A 119 12.69 12.44 12.99
C ILE A 119 13.72 13.35 12.32
N GLN A 120 14.99 13.12 12.64
CA GLN A 120 16.10 13.96 12.20
C GLN A 120 16.71 13.51 10.88
N SER A 121 16.35 12.28 10.43
CA SER A 121 16.96 11.65 9.25
C SER A 121 18.48 11.46 9.41
N GLY A 122 18.96 11.22 10.65
CA GLY A 122 20.38 11.14 11.01
C GLY A 122 21.10 10.01 10.27
N ASN A 123 22.08 10.37 9.45
CA ASN A 123 22.91 9.38 8.74
C ASN A 123 23.89 8.70 9.70
N ASP A 124 24.40 9.43 10.68
CA ASP A 124 25.21 8.91 11.78
C ASP A 124 24.47 7.80 12.56
N ALA A 125 23.18 8.02 12.84
CA ALA A 125 22.35 7.04 13.51
C ALA A 125 22.09 5.80 12.63
N CYS A 126 21.88 5.98 11.31
CA CYS A 126 21.72 4.86 10.39
C CYS A 126 22.96 3.97 10.33
N ILE A 127 24.13 4.58 10.19
CA ILE A 127 25.41 3.83 10.13
C ILE A 127 25.65 3.09 11.45
N ALA A 128 25.41 3.74 12.60
CA ALA A 128 25.58 3.10 13.91
C ALA A 128 24.64 1.90 14.11
N LEU A 129 23.37 1.99 13.62
CA LEU A 129 22.42 0.88 13.63
C LEU A 129 22.85 -0.24 12.67
N ALA A 130 23.31 0.11 11.48
CA ALA A 130 23.74 -0.84 10.47
C ALA A 130 24.99 -1.63 10.94
N GLU A 131 25.98 -0.95 11.50
CA GLU A 131 27.16 -1.59 12.07
C GLU A 131 26.82 -2.49 13.26
N GLY A 132 25.87 -2.05 14.11
CA GLY A 132 25.45 -2.81 15.29
C GLY A 132 24.67 -4.08 14.96
N LEU A 133 23.88 -4.11 13.90
CA LEU A 133 23.07 -5.25 13.49
C LEU A 133 23.73 -6.11 12.42
N GLY A 134 24.38 -5.49 11.43
CA GLY A 134 24.97 -6.18 10.29
C GLY A 134 26.50 -6.36 10.39
N GLY A 135 27.13 -5.91 11.49
CA GLY A 135 28.57 -5.92 11.66
C GLY A 135 29.30 -4.89 10.76
N SER A 136 28.71 -4.49 9.66
CA SER A 136 29.18 -3.40 8.77
C SER A 136 27.99 -2.77 8.04
N GLU A 137 28.15 -1.53 7.54
CA GLU A 137 27.11 -0.90 6.73
C GLU A 137 26.84 -1.67 5.43
N LEU A 138 27.88 -2.23 4.81
CA LEU A 138 27.73 -3.02 3.57
C LEU A 138 26.94 -4.31 3.84
N GLY A 139 27.32 -5.11 4.82
CA GLY A 139 26.59 -6.34 5.18
C GLY A 139 25.15 -6.05 5.57
N PHE A 140 24.89 -4.92 6.24
CA PHE A 140 23.53 -4.50 6.54
C PHE A 140 22.73 -4.13 5.28
N ALA A 141 23.34 -3.47 4.30
CA ALA A 141 22.71 -3.12 3.02
C ALA A 141 22.37 -4.38 2.20
N GLU A 142 23.21 -5.41 2.23
CA GLU A 142 22.94 -6.72 1.64
C GLU A 142 21.71 -7.36 2.32
N MET A 143 21.66 -7.37 3.65
CA MET A 143 20.50 -7.85 4.42
C MET A 143 19.21 -7.06 4.08
N MET A 144 19.31 -5.72 3.94
CA MET A 144 18.16 -4.90 3.50
C MET A 144 17.65 -5.31 2.13
N THR A 145 18.54 -5.62 1.19
CA THR A 145 18.19 -6.04 -0.17
C THR A 145 17.54 -7.43 -0.18
N GLU A 146 18.11 -8.37 0.57
CA GLU A 146 17.53 -9.72 0.74
C GLU A 146 16.13 -9.62 1.34
N ARG A 147 16.00 -8.86 2.44
CA ARG A 147 14.69 -8.67 3.08
C ARG A 147 13.65 -7.99 2.18
N ALA A 148 14.09 -7.08 1.31
CA ALA A 148 13.22 -6.47 0.32
C ALA A 148 12.63 -7.53 -0.65
N ARG A 149 13.43 -8.50 -1.10
CA ARG A 149 12.95 -9.61 -1.94
C ARG A 149 11.89 -10.45 -1.22
N ASP A 150 12.13 -10.79 0.07
CA ASP A 150 11.16 -11.53 0.88
C ASP A 150 9.82 -10.80 1.02
N LEU A 151 9.83 -9.46 0.99
CA LEU A 151 8.65 -8.62 1.04
C LEU A 151 7.98 -8.40 -0.32
N GLY A 152 8.54 -8.98 -1.39
CA GLY A 152 8.04 -8.80 -2.76
C GLY A 152 8.43 -7.45 -3.39
N MET A 153 9.42 -6.76 -2.82
CA MET A 153 9.97 -5.51 -3.37
C MET A 153 11.03 -5.83 -4.43
N GLU A 154 10.61 -6.43 -5.54
CA GLU A 154 11.50 -6.99 -6.57
C GLU A 154 12.39 -5.94 -7.24
N ASN A 155 11.97 -4.68 -7.24
CA ASN A 155 12.66 -3.57 -7.89
C ASN A 155 13.49 -2.70 -6.91
N SER A 156 13.71 -3.17 -5.68
CA SER A 156 14.44 -2.41 -4.67
C SER A 156 15.81 -3.03 -4.37
N THR A 157 16.86 -2.24 -4.47
CA THR A 157 18.22 -2.63 -4.10
C THR A 157 18.82 -1.54 -3.21
N PHE A 158 19.41 -1.95 -2.10
CA PHE A 158 19.99 -1.06 -1.10
C PHE A 158 21.51 -1.24 -1.07
N MET A 159 22.26 -0.15 -1.26
CA MET A 159 23.73 -0.13 -1.26
C MET A 159 24.29 0.48 0.01
N ASN A 160 23.43 1.10 0.83
CA ASN A 160 23.79 1.69 2.12
C ASN A 160 22.55 1.87 3.01
N SER A 161 22.74 2.12 4.29
CA SER A 161 21.68 2.30 5.27
C SER A 161 20.99 3.66 5.22
N THR A 162 21.56 4.63 4.53
CA THR A 162 21.22 6.05 4.62
C THR A 162 20.37 6.56 3.47
N GLY A 163 20.46 5.92 2.29
CA GLY A 163 19.91 6.40 1.04
C GLY A 163 20.80 7.44 0.37
N TRP A 164 22.11 7.43 0.65
CA TRP A 164 23.07 8.20 -0.13
C TRP A 164 23.08 7.75 -1.59
N PRO A 165 23.38 8.67 -2.52
CA PRO A 165 23.42 8.34 -3.92
C PRO A 165 24.39 7.20 -4.23
N ASP A 166 23.88 6.23 -4.97
CA ASP A 166 24.64 5.14 -5.57
C ASP A 166 23.88 4.70 -6.83
N VAL A 167 24.61 4.29 -7.87
CA VAL A 167 24.01 3.92 -9.16
C VAL A 167 23.04 2.76 -9.04
N ASP A 168 23.31 1.82 -8.12
CA ASP A 168 22.51 0.62 -7.89
C ASP A 168 21.54 0.74 -6.71
N HIS A 169 21.58 1.87 -5.98
CA HIS A 169 20.62 2.13 -4.90
C HIS A 169 19.29 2.63 -5.46
N LYS A 170 18.41 1.71 -5.80
CA LYS A 170 17.15 1.96 -6.49
C LYS A 170 15.95 1.37 -5.76
N THR A 171 14.79 1.94 -6.01
CA THR A 171 13.48 1.45 -5.56
C THR A 171 12.39 1.96 -6.51
N THR A 172 11.14 1.60 -6.24
CA THR A 172 9.96 2.15 -6.91
C THR A 172 9.00 2.79 -5.91
N ALA A 173 8.09 3.63 -6.39
CA ALA A 173 7.06 4.19 -5.51
C ALA A 173 6.13 3.09 -4.96
N ARG A 174 5.86 2.04 -5.75
CA ARG A 174 5.06 0.89 -5.33
C ARG A 174 5.75 0.08 -4.23
N ASP A 175 7.04 -0.23 -4.38
CA ASP A 175 7.80 -0.95 -3.36
C ASP A 175 7.82 -0.20 -2.02
N LEU A 176 8.01 1.12 -2.05
CA LEU A 176 7.95 1.95 -0.83
C LEU A 176 6.54 1.97 -0.21
N ALA A 177 5.48 1.91 -1.03
CA ALA A 177 4.12 1.79 -0.50
C ALA A 177 3.88 0.42 0.15
N TYR A 178 4.40 -0.66 -0.39
CA TYR A 178 4.35 -2.00 0.20
C TYR A 178 5.14 -2.06 1.51
N LEU A 179 6.36 -1.54 1.53
CA LEU A 179 7.16 -1.42 2.74
C LEU A 179 6.40 -0.64 3.84
N THR A 180 5.76 0.46 3.46
CA THR A 180 4.96 1.27 4.38
C THR A 180 3.77 0.50 4.93
N LYS A 181 3.05 -0.23 4.07
CA LYS A 181 1.92 -1.08 4.47
C LYS A 181 2.37 -2.16 5.45
N HIS A 182 3.53 -2.78 5.20
CA HIS A 182 4.12 -3.78 6.08
C HIS A 182 4.48 -3.20 7.45
N LEU A 183 5.17 -2.06 7.50
CA LEU A 183 5.51 -1.35 8.74
C LEU A 183 4.28 -1.05 9.59
N ILE A 184 3.23 -0.47 9.00
CA ILE A 184 1.99 -0.15 9.71
C ILE A 184 1.31 -1.40 10.26
N LYS A 185 1.28 -2.48 9.47
CA LYS A 185 0.56 -3.72 9.81
C LYS A 185 1.24 -4.52 10.91
N HIS A 186 2.56 -4.63 10.87
CA HIS A 186 3.31 -5.58 11.69
C HIS A 186 4.04 -4.95 12.87
N HIS A 187 4.29 -3.64 12.87
CA HIS A 187 5.07 -2.94 13.91
C HIS A 187 4.27 -1.83 14.59
N THR A 188 2.99 -2.08 14.88
CA THR A 188 2.04 -1.10 15.44
C THR A 188 2.52 -0.46 16.75
N SER A 189 3.20 -1.23 17.62
CA SER A 189 3.73 -0.74 18.90
C SER A 189 4.78 0.35 18.75
N SER A 190 5.61 0.26 17.71
CA SER A 190 6.71 1.20 17.44
C SER A 190 6.34 2.25 16.39
N TYR A 191 5.26 2.03 15.65
CA TYR A 191 4.84 2.92 14.56
C TYR A 191 4.58 4.36 15.02
N GLY A 192 4.11 4.55 16.26
CA GLY A 192 3.89 5.86 16.85
C GLY A 192 5.08 6.82 16.82
N MET A 193 6.33 6.30 16.75
CA MET A 193 7.54 7.10 16.64
C MET A 193 7.58 7.95 15.36
N PHE A 194 6.91 7.54 14.28
CA PHE A 194 6.83 8.31 13.03
C PHE A 194 5.98 9.57 13.16
N ALA A 195 5.06 9.60 14.12
CA ALA A 195 4.21 10.77 14.41
C ALA A 195 4.87 11.80 15.32
N GLU A 196 5.99 11.47 15.96
CA GLU A 196 6.72 12.39 16.82
C GLU A 196 7.18 13.62 16.02
N ARG A 197 6.83 14.81 16.51
CA ARG A 197 7.06 16.07 15.78
C ARG A 197 8.47 16.62 15.96
N SER A 198 9.15 16.27 17.03
CA SER A 198 10.51 16.73 17.32
C SER A 198 11.24 15.74 18.20
N PHE A 199 12.56 15.79 18.14
CA PHE A 199 13.44 15.03 19.02
C PHE A 199 14.65 15.88 19.41
N THR A 200 15.02 15.81 20.69
CA THR A 200 16.19 16.53 21.24
C THR A 200 17.29 15.54 21.56
N TRP A 201 18.45 15.74 20.98
CA TRP A 201 19.67 14.98 21.27
C TRP A 201 20.84 15.94 21.46
N ASN A 202 21.70 15.69 22.47
CA ASN A 202 22.84 16.56 22.82
C ASN A 202 22.46 18.06 22.92
N GLY A 203 21.29 18.37 23.48
CA GLY A 203 20.79 19.74 23.60
C GLY A 203 20.29 20.34 22.28
N ILE A 204 20.33 19.63 21.16
CA ILE A 204 19.90 20.11 19.85
C ILE A 204 18.52 19.53 19.53
N THR A 205 17.49 20.39 19.47
CA THR A 205 16.14 19.99 19.08
C THR A 205 15.98 20.13 17.57
N GLN A 206 15.56 19.03 16.89
CA GLN A 206 15.23 19.03 15.47
C GLN A 206 13.79 18.62 15.26
N GLN A 207 13.12 19.25 14.27
CA GLN A 207 11.73 18.97 13.91
C GLN A 207 11.66 17.83 12.91
N ASN A 208 10.59 17.04 12.98
CA ASN A 208 10.26 16.06 11.95
C ASN A 208 9.99 16.81 10.62
N ARG A 209 10.59 16.30 9.55
CA ARG A 209 10.57 16.96 8.23
C ARG A 209 9.32 16.66 7.41
N ASN A 210 8.44 15.76 7.89
CA ASN A 210 7.19 15.43 7.21
C ASN A 210 6.19 16.59 7.35
N PRO A 211 5.87 17.31 6.26
CA PRO A 211 5.00 18.49 6.32
C PRO A 211 3.55 18.16 6.66
N LEU A 212 3.12 16.89 6.46
CA LEU A 212 1.74 16.51 6.72
C LEU A 212 1.43 16.37 8.21
N LEU A 213 2.44 16.11 9.07
CA LEU A 213 2.27 16.07 10.53
C LEU A 213 1.77 17.40 11.10
N TYR A 214 1.98 18.51 10.37
CA TYR A 214 1.59 19.86 10.77
C TYR A 214 0.34 20.37 10.03
N ALA A 215 -0.30 19.52 9.20
CA ALA A 215 -1.37 19.94 8.30
C ALA A 215 -2.80 19.62 8.83
N ASN A 216 -2.93 19.11 10.07
CA ASN A 216 -4.20 18.72 10.69
C ASN A 216 -5.07 17.82 9.80
N MET A 217 -4.45 16.81 9.17
CA MET A 217 -5.12 15.91 8.24
C MET A 217 -5.05 14.42 8.66
N GLY A 218 -4.75 14.14 9.93
CA GLY A 218 -4.63 12.79 10.47
C GLY A 218 -3.34 12.08 10.05
N ALA A 219 -2.32 12.82 9.58
CA ALA A 219 -1.05 12.23 9.20
C ALA A 219 -0.25 11.78 10.43
N ASP A 220 0.34 10.59 10.35
CA ASP A 220 1.08 9.93 11.43
C ASP A 220 2.42 9.33 10.98
N GLY A 221 2.87 9.61 9.77
CA GLY A 221 4.16 9.13 9.24
C GLY A 221 4.41 9.59 7.81
N LEU A 222 5.49 9.24 7.15
CA LEU A 222 6.63 8.49 7.69
C LEU A 222 7.96 9.22 7.42
N LYS A 223 8.36 9.35 6.12
CA LYS A 223 9.74 9.74 5.82
C LYS A 223 9.86 10.62 4.59
N THR A 224 10.68 11.66 4.70
CA THR A 224 11.08 12.50 3.56
C THR A 224 12.41 12.04 2.98
N GLY A 225 12.57 12.24 1.66
CA GLY A 225 13.83 12.08 0.95
C GLY A 225 14.21 13.35 0.17
N HIS A 226 15.51 13.55 -0.04
CA HIS A 226 16.02 14.56 -0.97
C HIS A 226 17.48 14.30 -1.26
N THR A 227 17.80 14.25 -2.55
CA THR A 227 19.14 14.46 -3.13
C THR A 227 18.96 15.35 -4.35
N GLN A 228 20.06 15.86 -4.90
CA GLN A 228 20.00 16.65 -6.13
C GLN A 228 19.48 15.82 -7.31
N GLU A 229 19.83 14.53 -7.38
CA GLU A 229 19.39 13.59 -8.40
C GLU A 229 17.91 13.20 -8.25
N SER A 230 17.50 12.82 -7.03
CA SER A 230 16.15 12.31 -6.79
C SER A 230 15.06 13.39 -6.71
N GLY A 231 15.43 14.67 -6.53
CA GLY A 231 14.48 15.71 -6.13
C GLY A 231 13.92 15.49 -4.73
N TYR A 232 12.81 16.14 -4.41
CA TYR A 232 12.14 16.05 -3.11
C TYR A 232 11.08 14.95 -3.11
N GLY A 233 11.20 13.99 -2.17
CA GLY A 233 10.29 12.88 -1.98
C GLY A 233 9.66 12.83 -0.60
N LEU A 234 8.54 12.09 -0.51
CA LEU A 234 7.83 11.82 0.73
C LEU A 234 7.12 10.47 0.64
N VAL A 235 7.30 9.65 1.66
CA VAL A 235 6.40 8.56 2.01
C VAL A 235 5.55 9.04 3.17
N ALA A 236 4.24 8.98 3.04
CA ALA A 236 3.31 9.46 4.05
C ALA A 236 2.15 8.49 4.29
N SER A 237 1.62 8.51 5.50
CA SER A 237 0.36 7.89 5.87
C SER A 237 -0.49 8.90 6.62
N ALA A 238 -1.80 8.80 6.43
CA ALA A 238 -2.78 9.56 7.19
C ALA A 238 -4.03 8.71 7.41
N GLU A 239 -4.70 8.93 8.55
CA GLU A 239 -5.95 8.27 8.89
C GLU A 239 -7.04 9.29 9.20
N GLN A 240 -8.21 9.12 8.60
CA GLN A 240 -9.40 9.94 8.86
C GLN A 240 -10.63 9.04 8.95
N ASN A 241 -11.39 9.18 10.03
CA ASN A 241 -12.63 8.43 10.25
C ASN A 241 -12.48 6.91 10.09
N GLY A 242 -11.36 6.35 10.59
CA GLY A 242 -11.05 4.91 10.52
C GLY A 242 -10.60 4.42 9.14
N ARG A 243 -10.37 5.33 8.18
CA ARG A 243 -9.82 5.01 6.87
C ARG A 243 -8.40 5.55 6.76
N ARG A 244 -7.46 4.69 6.37
CA ARG A 244 -6.04 5.04 6.21
C ARG A 244 -5.64 5.02 4.74
N LEU A 245 -4.85 6.02 4.34
CA LEU A 245 -4.22 6.11 3.03
C LEU A 245 -2.70 6.12 3.16
N ILE A 246 -2.02 5.54 2.19
CA ILE A 246 -0.56 5.60 2.03
C ILE A 246 -0.25 6.34 0.74
N LEU A 247 0.66 7.30 0.82
CA LEU A 247 1.12 8.11 -0.32
C LEU A 247 2.64 8.02 -0.44
N VAL A 248 3.12 7.74 -1.65
CA VAL A 248 4.52 7.94 -2.03
C VAL A 248 4.58 8.92 -3.17
N ILE A 249 5.41 9.94 -3.05
CA ILE A 249 5.72 10.90 -4.13
C ILE A 249 7.22 11.17 -4.18
N ASN A 250 7.77 11.33 -5.38
CA ASN A 250 9.19 11.66 -5.59
C ASN A 250 9.40 12.50 -6.85
N GLY A 251 10.56 13.14 -6.97
CA GLY A 251 10.93 13.93 -8.14
C GLY A 251 10.46 15.37 -8.13
N LEU A 252 10.04 15.90 -6.98
CA LEU A 252 9.55 17.29 -6.86
C LEU A 252 10.70 18.28 -6.72
N GLN A 253 10.46 19.55 -7.12
CA GLN A 253 11.52 20.54 -7.27
C GLN A 253 11.84 21.31 -5.97
N SER A 254 10.95 21.27 -4.97
CA SER A 254 11.14 21.99 -3.73
C SER A 254 10.40 21.38 -2.52
N LYS A 255 10.83 21.75 -1.31
CA LYS A 255 10.11 21.42 -0.06
C LYS A 255 8.65 21.91 -0.08
N LYS A 256 8.41 23.10 -0.66
CA LYS A 256 7.07 23.70 -0.78
C LYS A 256 6.19 22.88 -1.71
N GLU A 257 6.72 22.49 -2.86
CA GLU A 257 6.02 21.68 -3.84
C GLU A 257 5.70 20.28 -3.27
N ARG A 258 6.66 19.62 -2.60
CA ARG A 258 6.43 18.37 -1.88
C ARG A 258 5.28 18.47 -0.87
N ALA A 259 5.24 19.54 -0.09
CA ALA A 259 4.18 19.76 0.90
C ALA A 259 2.81 20.02 0.25
N SER A 260 2.76 20.77 -0.86
CA SER A 260 1.50 21.08 -1.56
C SER A 260 0.96 19.87 -2.33
N GLU A 261 1.81 19.14 -3.06
CA GLU A 261 1.39 17.96 -3.81
C GLU A 261 0.95 16.82 -2.88
N ALA A 262 1.69 16.58 -1.79
CA ALA A 262 1.28 15.60 -0.79
C ALA A 262 -0.10 15.90 -0.18
N ARG A 263 -0.36 17.15 0.21
CA ARG A 263 -1.68 17.56 0.72
C ARG A 263 -2.78 17.43 -0.32
N LYS A 264 -2.49 17.80 -1.57
CA LYS A 264 -3.44 17.71 -2.68
C LYS A 264 -3.89 16.27 -2.93
N LEU A 265 -2.94 15.36 -3.09
CA LEU A 265 -3.23 13.94 -3.36
C LEU A 265 -3.94 13.27 -2.17
N MET A 266 -3.46 13.49 -0.96
CA MET A 266 -4.04 12.92 0.26
C MET A 266 -5.49 13.40 0.48
N ASN A 267 -5.73 14.71 0.37
CA ASN A 267 -7.08 15.28 0.48
C ASN A 267 -8.01 14.76 -0.63
N TRP A 268 -7.50 14.63 -1.85
CA TRP A 268 -8.28 14.06 -2.94
C TRP A 268 -8.69 12.62 -2.63
N GLY A 269 -7.75 11.77 -2.18
CA GLY A 269 -8.04 10.38 -1.83
C GLY A 269 -9.11 10.23 -0.75
N PHE A 270 -9.10 11.10 0.27
CA PHE A 270 -10.14 11.10 1.31
C PHE A 270 -11.49 11.65 0.82
N ARG A 271 -11.48 12.65 -0.07
CA ARG A 271 -12.70 13.29 -0.57
C ARG A 271 -13.36 12.55 -1.73
N ALA A 272 -12.56 11.97 -2.64
CA ALA A 272 -13.06 11.34 -3.84
C ALA A 272 -13.60 9.93 -3.62
N PHE A 273 -13.13 9.23 -2.57
CA PHE A 273 -13.46 7.84 -2.30
C PHE A 273 -13.99 7.62 -0.89
N THR A 274 -14.73 6.52 -0.73
CA THR A 274 -15.22 6.01 0.54
C THR A 274 -15.04 4.50 0.59
N ASN A 275 -14.92 3.92 1.79
CA ASN A 275 -14.92 2.47 1.97
C ASN A 275 -16.30 2.03 2.43
N GLU A 276 -16.86 1.03 1.76
CA GLU A 276 -18.17 0.47 2.06
C GLU A 276 -18.06 -1.04 2.25
N THR A 277 -18.83 -1.58 3.19
CA THR A 277 -18.97 -3.03 3.33
C THR A 277 -20.16 -3.49 2.49
N LEU A 278 -19.90 -4.14 1.36
CA LEU A 278 -20.97 -4.60 0.45
C LEU A 278 -21.60 -5.90 0.90
N ALA A 279 -20.86 -6.78 1.54
CA ALA A 279 -21.37 -8.06 2.02
C ALA A 279 -20.52 -8.58 3.19
N THR A 280 -21.13 -9.44 4.01
CA THR A 280 -20.47 -10.11 5.13
C THR A 280 -20.67 -11.63 5.02
N PRO A 281 -19.92 -12.46 5.78
CA PRO A 281 -20.08 -13.91 5.76
C PRO A 281 -21.51 -14.40 6.10
N ASP A 282 -22.29 -13.57 6.79
CA ASP A 282 -23.67 -13.89 7.14
C ASP A 282 -24.67 -13.67 5.98
N ASN A 283 -24.21 -12.99 4.91
CA ASN A 283 -25.03 -12.71 3.75
C ASN A 283 -24.90 -13.83 2.70
N VAL A 284 -25.88 -14.70 2.62
CA VAL A 284 -25.99 -15.65 1.50
C VAL A 284 -26.38 -14.87 0.25
N LEU A 285 -25.44 -14.73 -0.68
CA LEU A 285 -25.61 -13.93 -1.91
C LEU A 285 -26.13 -14.77 -3.07
N VAL A 286 -25.78 -16.06 -3.11
CA VAL A 286 -26.10 -16.98 -4.20
C VAL A 286 -26.51 -18.31 -3.62
N ARG A 287 -27.49 -18.98 -4.27
CA ARG A 287 -27.80 -20.40 -4.09
C ARG A 287 -27.24 -21.17 -5.26
N ALA A 288 -26.18 -21.94 -5.04
CA ALA A 288 -25.54 -22.73 -6.05
C ALA A 288 -26.16 -24.15 -6.11
N PRO A 289 -26.46 -24.70 -7.31
CA PRO A 289 -26.95 -26.07 -7.45
C PRO A 289 -25.85 -27.06 -7.05
N VAL A 290 -26.25 -28.09 -6.34
CA VAL A 290 -25.38 -29.17 -5.86
C VAL A 290 -25.63 -30.42 -6.69
N TRP A 291 -24.54 -31.08 -7.10
CA TRP A 291 -24.58 -32.35 -7.80
C TRP A 291 -24.31 -33.51 -6.84
N GLN A 292 -25.21 -34.50 -6.87
CA GLN A 292 -25.15 -35.73 -6.05
C GLN A 292 -25.04 -35.48 -4.52
N GLY A 293 -25.66 -34.40 -4.04
CA GLY A 293 -25.74 -34.08 -2.62
C GLY A 293 -27.13 -34.28 -2.07
N GLU A 294 -27.23 -34.56 -0.76
CA GLU A 294 -28.50 -34.74 -0.05
C GLU A 294 -29.41 -33.50 -0.09
N PHE A 295 -28.86 -32.35 -0.42
CA PHE A 295 -29.58 -31.10 -0.69
C PHE A 295 -29.26 -30.62 -2.10
N ALA A 296 -30.29 -30.14 -2.80
CA ALA A 296 -30.16 -29.64 -4.19
C ALA A 296 -29.37 -28.34 -4.32
N TRP A 297 -29.20 -27.57 -3.22
CA TRP A 297 -28.61 -26.23 -3.21
C TRP A 297 -27.71 -26.02 -2.00
N VAL A 298 -26.63 -25.26 -2.21
CA VAL A 298 -25.80 -24.71 -1.13
C VAL A 298 -25.75 -23.19 -1.22
N GLY A 299 -25.79 -22.53 -0.07
CA GLY A 299 -25.59 -21.09 0.00
C GLY A 299 -24.12 -20.72 -0.23
N LEU A 300 -23.87 -19.63 -0.95
CA LEU A 300 -22.55 -19.03 -1.10
C LEU A 300 -22.55 -17.64 -0.45
N ALA A 301 -21.54 -17.38 0.39
CA ALA A 301 -21.33 -16.13 1.09
C ALA A 301 -19.86 -15.69 0.93
N PRO A 302 -19.53 -14.39 1.14
CA PRO A 302 -18.15 -13.96 1.16
C PRO A 302 -17.35 -14.66 2.28
N SER A 303 -16.08 -14.97 2.03
CA SER A 303 -15.18 -15.62 3.01
C SER A 303 -14.91 -14.76 4.24
N LYS A 304 -15.01 -13.43 4.09
CA LYS A 304 -14.90 -12.39 5.13
C LYS A 304 -15.72 -11.17 4.74
N ALA A 305 -15.79 -10.14 5.59
CA ALA A 305 -16.43 -8.88 5.22
C ALA A 305 -15.79 -8.31 3.93
N PHE A 306 -16.60 -8.14 2.90
CA PHE A 306 -16.16 -7.57 1.62
C PHE A 306 -16.23 -6.05 1.67
N ARG A 307 -15.13 -5.46 2.09
CA ARG A 307 -14.95 -4.02 2.06
C ARG A 307 -14.39 -3.61 0.71
N VAL A 308 -15.00 -2.62 0.11
CA VAL A 308 -14.62 -2.09 -1.20
C VAL A 308 -14.43 -0.59 -1.13
N VAL A 309 -13.52 -0.09 -1.94
CA VAL A 309 -13.34 1.34 -2.14
C VAL A 309 -14.22 1.77 -3.31
N LEU A 310 -15.06 2.75 -3.07
CA LEU A 310 -15.98 3.28 -4.06
C LEU A 310 -15.73 4.78 -4.27
N PRO A 311 -15.77 5.27 -5.52
CA PRO A 311 -15.79 6.70 -5.76
C PRO A 311 -17.12 7.28 -5.25
N ARG A 312 -17.10 8.45 -4.63
CA ARG A 312 -18.32 9.11 -4.14
C ARG A 312 -19.29 9.53 -5.27
N THR A 313 -18.76 9.58 -6.49
CA THR A 313 -19.51 9.91 -7.69
C THR A 313 -19.32 8.84 -8.75
N GLY A 314 -20.30 8.64 -9.64
CA GLY A 314 -20.17 7.70 -10.75
C GLY A 314 -20.54 6.25 -10.45
N LEU A 315 -21.15 5.95 -9.31
CA LEU A 315 -21.58 4.59 -8.91
C LEU A 315 -22.55 3.92 -9.90
N ARG A 316 -23.23 4.67 -10.75
CA ARG A 316 -24.16 4.12 -11.78
C ARG A 316 -23.47 3.14 -12.76
N LYS A 317 -22.16 3.18 -12.88
CA LYS A 317 -21.36 2.29 -13.73
C LYS A 317 -20.73 1.11 -12.96
N MET A 318 -21.06 0.97 -11.68
CA MET A 318 -20.60 -0.14 -10.87
C MET A 318 -21.29 -1.43 -11.33
N VAL A 319 -20.50 -2.46 -11.57
CA VAL A 319 -20.97 -3.82 -11.88
C VAL A 319 -20.53 -4.75 -10.78
N VAL A 320 -21.50 -5.47 -10.19
CA VAL A 320 -21.24 -6.50 -9.19
C VAL A 320 -21.59 -7.85 -9.79
N THR A 321 -20.63 -8.79 -9.83
CA THR A 321 -20.81 -10.12 -10.40
C THR A 321 -20.38 -11.19 -9.40
N ALA A 322 -21.19 -12.24 -9.28
CA ALA A 322 -20.83 -13.47 -8.61
C ALA A 322 -20.56 -14.55 -9.68
N SER A 323 -19.35 -15.12 -9.68
CA SER A 323 -18.98 -16.23 -10.56
C SER A 323 -18.61 -17.44 -9.71
N TYR A 324 -19.09 -18.62 -10.08
CA TYR A 324 -18.79 -19.89 -9.39
C TYR A 324 -18.93 -21.05 -10.36
N ASP A 325 -18.23 -22.15 -10.07
CA ASP A 325 -18.34 -23.38 -10.84
C ASP A 325 -19.65 -24.09 -10.49
N LYS A 326 -20.44 -24.42 -11.49
CA LYS A 326 -21.74 -25.08 -11.32
C LYS A 326 -21.87 -26.33 -12.21
N PRO A 327 -22.47 -27.41 -11.66
CA PRO A 327 -22.92 -27.58 -10.28
C PRO A 327 -21.76 -27.78 -9.30
N VAL A 328 -21.96 -27.47 -8.01
CA VAL A 328 -21.00 -27.75 -6.94
C VAL A 328 -21.12 -29.26 -6.59
N LEU A 329 -19.99 -29.96 -6.57
CA LEU A 329 -19.97 -31.44 -6.37
C LEU A 329 -20.00 -31.76 -4.86
N ALA A 330 -20.91 -32.66 -4.47
CA ALA A 330 -20.89 -33.24 -3.11
C ALA A 330 -19.78 -34.32 -2.96
N PRO A 331 -19.18 -34.50 -1.76
CA PRO A 331 -19.52 -33.84 -0.50
C PRO A 331 -19.00 -32.43 -0.45
N ILE A 332 -19.74 -31.54 0.21
CA ILE A 332 -19.38 -30.13 0.39
C ILE A 332 -19.06 -29.87 1.86
N THR A 333 -17.93 -29.25 2.10
CA THR A 333 -17.55 -28.78 3.44
C THR A 333 -17.82 -27.26 3.53
N LYS A 334 -18.38 -26.82 4.65
CA LYS A 334 -18.57 -25.39 4.93
C LYS A 334 -17.25 -24.63 4.90
N GLY A 335 -17.25 -23.45 4.27
CA GLY A 335 -16.10 -22.55 4.22
C GLY A 335 -15.15 -22.83 3.04
N VAL A 336 -15.45 -23.79 2.17
CA VAL A 336 -14.64 -24.07 0.98
C VAL A 336 -14.91 -23.01 -0.09
N PRO A 337 -13.87 -22.38 -0.68
CA PRO A 337 -14.04 -21.44 -1.77
C PRO A 337 -14.48 -22.18 -3.05
N VAL A 338 -15.57 -21.70 -3.66
CA VAL A 338 -16.15 -22.27 -4.90
C VAL A 338 -16.42 -21.22 -5.96
N GLY A 339 -16.09 -19.96 -5.68
CA GLY A 339 -16.33 -18.87 -6.62
C GLY A 339 -15.78 -17.55 -6.12
N LYS A 340 -16.10 -16.48 -6.86
CA LYS A 340 -15.66 -15.11 -6.53
C LYS A 340 -16.80 -14.10 -6.70
N LEU A 341 -16.85 -13.15 -5.77
CA LEU A 341 -17.64 -11.91 -5.89
C LEU A 341 -16.72 -10.81 -6.36
N ARG A 342 -17.09 -10.12 -7.45
CA ARG A 342 -16.29 -9.05 -8.05
C ARG A 342 -17.08 -7.76 -8.14
N VAL A 343 -16.37 -6.65 -7.86
CA VAL A 343 -16.85 -5.29 -8.09
C VAL A 343 -15.92 -4.64 -9.10
N THR A 344 -16.50 -4.21 -10.21
CA THR A 344 -15.80 -3.52 -11.29
C THR A 344 -16.33 -2.11 -11.44
N LEU A 345 -15.42 -1.14 -11.49
CA LEU A 345 -15.70 0.28 -11.71
C LEU A 345 -14.75 0.81 -12.78
N PRO A 346 -15.21 1.65 -13.73
CA PRO A 346 -14.31 2.26 -14.72
C PRO A 346 -13.20 3.07 -14.04
N GLY A 347 -11.94 2.80 -14.44
CA GLY A 347 -10.76 3.52 -13.94
C GLY A 347 -10.25 3.06 -12.59
N LEU A 348 -10.78 1.99 -12.01
CA LEU A 348 -10.27 1.32 -10.82
C LEU A 348 -10.01 -0.15 -11.13
N GLU A 349 -9.05 -0.73 -10.43
CA GLU A 349 -8.85 -2.18 -10.46
C GLU A 349 -10.08 -2.91 -9.93
N THR A 350 -10.34 -4.11 -10.49
CA THR A 350 -11.43 -4.97 -10.02
C THR A 350 -11.12 -5.43 -8.59
N GLN A 351 -12.07 -5.19 -7.68
CA GLN A 351 -12.00 -5.65 -6.31
C GLN A 351 -12.75 -6.98 -6.20
N GLU A 352 -12.14 -8.00 -5.63
CA GLU A 352 -12.74 -9.33 -5.54
C GLU A 352 -12.52 -10.00 -4.19
N ILE A 353 -13.43 -10.95 -3.88
CA ILE A 353 -13.34 -11.80 -2.69
C ILE A 353 -13.88 -13.19 -3.03
N ASP A 354 -13.36 -14.22 -2.34
CA ASP A 354 -13.84 -15.58 -2.51
C ASP A 354 -15.25 -15.74 -1.95
N LEU A 355 -16.09 -16.44 -2.71
CA LEU A 355 -17.38 -16.97 -2.27
C LEU A 355 -17.17 -18.37 -1.74
N VAL A 356 -17.56 -18.59 -0.50
CA VAL A 356 -17.43 -19.87 0.20
C VAL A 356 -18.79 -20.50 0.48
N THR A 357 -18.81 -21.81 0.59
CA THR A 357 -19.98 -22.61 0.96
C THR A 357 -20.40 -22.32 2.40
N THR A 358 -21.72 -22.21 2.67
CA THR A 358 -22.25 -21.84 3.98
C THR A 358 -22.65 -23.06 4.84
N ALA A 359 -22.67 -24.26 4.26
CA ALA A 359 -23.10 -25.50 4.94
C ALA A 359 -22.27 -26.71 4.49
N ASN A 360 -22.26 -27.74 5.32
CA ASN A 360 -21.84 -29.07 4.93
C ASN A 360 -23.00 -29.77 4.20
N ILE A 361 -22.70 -30.50 3.12
CA ILE A 361 -23.66 -31.33 2.39
C ILE A 361 -22.99 -32.66 2.10
N GLU A 362 -23.56 -33.73 2.62
CA GLU A 362 -23.10 -35.09 2.34
C GLU A 362 -23.53 -35.54 0.95
N ARG A 363 -22.91 -36.61 0.49
CA ARG A 363 -23.34 -37.25 -0.77
C ARG A 363 -24.65 -37.97 -0.60
N GLU A 364 -25.51 -37.93 -1.60
CA GLU A 364 -26.67 -38.82 -1.71
C GLU A 364 -26.27 -40.28 -1.62
N GLY A 365 -27.21 -41.14 -1.15
CA GLY A 365 -27.07 -42.58 -1.14
C GLY A 365 -26.90 -43.17 -2.58
N MET A 366 -26.35 -44.36 -2.68
CA MET A 366 -25.99 -44.97 -3.99
C MET A 366 -27.18 -45.06 -4.99
N LEU A 367 -28.37 -45.36 -4.52
CA LEU A 367 -29.55 -45.44 -5.38
C LEU A 367 -29.99 -44.09 -5.90
N ALA A 368 -29.98 -43.04 -5.04
CA ALA A 368 -30.31 -41.68 -5.44
C ALA A 368 -29.31 -41.15 -6.47
N ARG A 369 -28.01 -41.38 -6.27
CA ARG A 369 -26.96 -41.01 -7.26
C ARG A 369 -27.16 -41.66 -8.62
N ALA A 370 -27.53 -42.92 -8.66
CA ALA A 370 -27.80 -43.62 -9.93
C ALA A 370 -29.00 -42.99 -10.65
N LEU A 371 -30.07 -42.65 -9.92
CA LEU A 371 -31.23 -41.96 -10.48
C LEU A 371 -30.91 -40.56 -10.96
N SER A 372 -30.17 -39.75 -10.16
CA SER A 372 -29.71 -38.43 -10.57
C SER A 372 -28.82 -38.48 -11.82
N ALA A 373 -27.93 -39.47 -11.93
CA ALA A 373 -27.09 -39.63 -13.12
C ALA A 373 -27.91 -40.00 -14.37
N ILE A 374 -28.93 -40.87 -14.24
CA ILE A 374 -29.85 -41.24 -15.32
C ILE A 374 -30.69 -40.02 -15.75
N SER A 375 -31.23 -39.24 -14.78
CA SER A 375 -31.98 -38.02 -15.04
C SER A 375 -31.14 -37.01 -15.84
N TYR A 376 -29.89 -36.83 -15.44
CA TYR A 376 -28.98 -35.92 -16.16
C TYR A 376 -28.72 -36.35 -17.61
N VAL A 377 -28.53 -37.64 -17.85
CA VAL A 377 -28.31 -38.17 -19.20
C VAL A 377 -29.55 -38.02 -20.10
N ILE A 378 -30.75 -38.13 -19.51
CA ILE A 378 -32.01 -38.09 -20.28
C ILE A 378 -32.52 -36.67 -20.47
N PHE A 379 -32.43 -35.85 -19.47
CA PHE A 379 -33.07 -34.51 -19.42
C PHE A 379 -32.09 -33.34 -19.37
N GLY A 380 -30.80 -33.60 -19.18
CA GLY A 380 -29.78 -32.54 -19.08
C GLY A 380 -29.85 -31.72 -17.80
N GLU A 381 -30.63 -32.17 -16.80
CA GLU A 381 -30.83 -31.50 -15.50
C GLU A 381 -30.50 -32.44 -14.34
#